data_f228ce0f4fb60e628e23a7be43956cf3
#
_entry.id   f228ce0f4fb60e628e23a7be43956cf3
#
_cell.length_a   1.000
_cell.length_b   1.000
_cell.length_c   1.000
_cell.angle_alpha   90.00
_cell.angle_beta   90.00
_cell.angle_gamma   90.00
#
_symmetry.space_group_name_H-M   'P 1'
#
loop_
_entity.id
_entity.type
_entity.pdbx_description
1 polymer ?
#
loop_
_entity_poly.entity_id
_entity_poly.type
_entity_poly.pdbx_seq_one_letter_code
_entity_poly.pdbx_strand_id
1 'polypeptide(L)'
;MTHEPNFRHELSKAESGGALTTETIRAMRRSYGEIGLLESEMMPDPIDQFTKWLAEAAENIVIVEANAMVLSTVEENAPVSRSVLLKEVSGSGFTFFTNYESAKARQIAVNPQISLLFPWYPMERQVMVRGVAEKVSQSDSHDYFVSRPWGSQIGAWASSQSQNLTSREVLEERYSHFANLYPEGSDVPTPPHWGGYLVRPTVIEFWQGRYSRLHDRLRYTRTESGWQLGRLHP
;
A
#
# COMPACT_ATOMS: atom_id res chain seq x y z
N MET A 1 1.66 32.12 -22.52
CA MET A 1 0.35 31.95 -21.86
C MET A 1 -0.35 30.79 -22.55
N THR A 2 -0.15 29.58 -22.07
CA THR A 2 -0.78 28.36 -22.59
C THR A 2 -1.92 28.02 -21.65
N HIS A 3 -3.14 28.00 -22.18
CA HIS A 3 -4.36 27.66 -21.49
C HIS A 3 -4.25 26.21 -20.94
N GLU A 4 -4.17 26.04 -19.62
CA GLU A 4 -4.48 24.77 -18.99
C GLU A 4 -5.97 24.46 -19.16
N PRO A 5 -6.37 23.33 -19.73
CA PRO A 5 -7.75 22.90 -19.69
C PRO A 5 -8.12 22.56 -18.24
N ASN A 6 -9.07 23.30 -17.69
CA ASN A 6 -9.56 23.16 -16.32
C ASN A 6 -10.30 21.81 -16.17
N PHE A 7 -9.59 20.79 -15.72
CA PHE A 7 -10.07 19.40 -15.58
C PHE A 7 -11.35 19.28 -14.72
N ARG A 8 -11.56 20.19 -13.77
CA ARG A 8 -12.81 20.26 -12.99
C ARG A 8 -14.01 20.70 -13.82
N HIS A 9 -13.80 21.44 -14.90
CA HIS A 9 -14.90 21.93 -15.74
C HIS A 9 -15.42 20.86 -16.72
N GLU A 10 -14.57 19.88 -17.11
CA GLU A 10 -15.01 18.76 -17.94
C GLU A 10 -15.71 17.66 -17.12
N LEU A 11 -15.32 17.45 -15.87
CA LEU A 11 -16.03 16.54 -14.95
C LEU A 11 -17.42 17.09 -14.58
N SER A 12 -17.61 18.42 -14.50
CA SER A 12 -18.92 19.02 -14.22
C SER A 12 -19.95 18.78 -15.33
N LYS A 13 -19.51 18.50 -16.56
CA LYS A 13 -20.38 18.08 -17.66
C LYS A 13 -20.82 16.61 -17.59
N ALA A 14 -20.13 15.78 -16.80
CA ALA A 14 -20.50 14.38 -16.54
C ALA A 14 -21.61 14.25 -15.46
N GLU A 15 -21.98 15.34 -14.76
CA GLU A 15 -23.07 15.35 -13.77
C GLU A 15 -24.47 15.22 -14.40
N SER A 16 -24.57 15.14 -15.73
CA SER A 16 -25.83 14.91 -16.44
C SER A 16 -26.13 13.44 -16.76
N GLY A 17 -25.67 12.48 -15.97
CA GLY A 17 -26.12 11.08 -16.07
C GLY A 17 -25.71 10.32 -17.34
N GLY A 18 -24.78 10.84 -18.14
CA GLY A 18 -24.25 10.19 -19.33
C GLY A 18 -23.25 9.08 -18.97
N ALA A 19 -23.42 7.88 -19.55
CA ALA A 19 -22.47 6.78 -19.40
C ALA A 19 -21.06 7.21 -19.85
N LEU A 20 -20.02 6.83 -19.09
CA LEU A 20 -18.63 7.10 -19.42
C LEU A 20 -18.28 6.41 -20.76
N THR A 21 -17.95 7.18 -21.79
CA THR A 21 -17.64 6.63 -23.12
C THR A 21 -16.16 6.29 -23.25
N THR A 22 -15.83 5.42 -24.21
CA THR A 22 -14.43 5.12 -24.57
C THR A 22 -13.66 6.39 -24.99
N GLU A 23 -14.33 7.35 -25.63
CA GLU A 23 -13.73 8.61 -26.05
C GLU A 23 -13.39 9.49 -24.84
N THR A 24 -14.31 9.60 -23.87
CA THR A 24 -14.07 10.30 -22.59
C THR A 24 -12.89 9.68 -21.85
N ILE A 25 -12.80 8.34 -21.77
CA ILE A 25 -11.67 7.64 -21.12
C ILE A 25 -10.35 7.95 -21.85
N ARG A 26 -10.33 7.96 -23.18
CA ARG A 26 -9.14 8.31 -23.98
C ARG A 26 -8.69 9.75 -23.81
N ALA A 27 -9.62 10.66 -23.51
CA ALA A 27 -9.36 12.07 -23.26
C ALA A 27 -8.83 12.35 -21.84
N MET A 28 -8.97 11.42 -20.89
CA MET A 28 -8.46 11.54 -19.53
C MET A 28 -6.93 11.55 -19.53
N ARG A 29 -6.33 12.72 -19.63
CA ARG A 29 -4.88 12.94 -19.64
C ARG A 29 -4.54 14.08 -18.69
N ARG A 30 -3.50 13.90 -17.89
CA ARG A 30 -2.87 14.95 -17.11
C ARG A 30 -1.48 15.20 -17.66
N SER A 31 -1.11 16.47 -17.82
CA SER A 31 0.28 16.86 -18.05
C SER A 31 1.01 16.86 -16.71
N TYR A 32 2.14 16.18 -16.66
CA TYR A 32 3.02 16.20 -15.50
C TYR A 32 3.96 17.40 -15.54
N GLY A 33 4.48 17.78 -14.36
CA GLY A 33 5.40 18.90 -14.22
C GLY A 33 6.81 18.64 -14.74
N GLU A 34 7.70 19.59 -14.47
CA GLU A 34 9.12 19.54 -14.88
C GLU A 34 10.06 19.00 -13.80
N ILE A 35 9.53 18.69 -12.60
CA ILE A 35 10.33 18.17 -11.49
C ILE A 35 10.92 16.82 -11.92
N GLY A 36 12.24 16.76 -11.99
CA GLY A 36 12.97 15.55 -12.34
C GLY A 36 13.49 14.81 -11.12
N LEU A 37 14.12 13.68 -11.37
CA LEU A 37 14.79 12.86 -10.37
C LEU A 37 16.20 12.52 -10.88
N LEU A 38 17.22 12.99 -10.15
CA LEU A 38 18.62 12.79 -10.51
C LEU A 38 19.25 11.74 -9.57
N GLU A 39 20.16 10.94 -10.11
CA GLU A 39 20.89 9.93 -9.33
C GLU A 39 21.72 10.58 -8.21
N SER A 40 22.27 11.78 -8.44
CA SER A 40 23.05 12.52 -7.45
C SER A 40 22.24 13.05 -6.26
N GLU A 41 20.90 13.07 -6.39
CA GLU A 41 19.97 13.52 -5.34
C GLU A 41 19.39 12.35 -4.55
N MET A 42 19.65 11.12 -4.99
CA MET A 42 19.15 9.91 -4.33
C MET A 42 20.02 9.54 -3.14
N MET A 43 19.37 9.10 -2.07
CA MET A 43 20.07 8.58 -0.90
C MET A 43 20.75 7.24 -1.20
N PRO A 44 21.92 6.95 -0.59
CA PRO A 44 22.60 5.66 -0.80
C PRO A 44 21.77 4.46 -0.40
N ASP A 45 20.97 4.57 0.68
CA ASP A 45 20.01 3.55 1.11
C ASP A 45 18.61 3.89 0.58
N PRO A 46 17.97 2.99 -0.19
CA PRO A 46 16.62 3.20 -0.69
C PRO A 46 15.54 3.21 0.40
N ILE A 47 15.80 2.66 1.57
CA ILE A 47 14.88 2.75 2.71
C ILE A 47 14.83 4.18 3.24
N ASP A 48 15.97 4.85 3.34
CA ASP A 48 16.05 6.26 3.72
C ASP A 48 15.38 7.15 2.67
N GLN A 49 15.62 6.85 1.39
CA GLN A 49 14.94 7.55 0.29
C GLN A 49 13.43 7.37 0.32
N PHE A 50 12.96 6.17 0.60
CA PHE A 50 11.53 5.88 0.77
C PHE A 50 10.95 6.64 1.97
N THR A 51 11.63 6.61 3.11
CA THR A 51 11.19 7.30 4.33
C THR A 51 11.05 8.80 4.12
N LYS A 52 12.00 9.42 3.39
CA LYS A 52 11.91 10.82 2.98
C LYS A 52 10.65 11.08 2.15
N TRP A 53 10.41 10.29 1.12
CA TRP A 53 9.25 10.46 0.23
C TRP A 53 7.91 10.17 0.93
N LEU A 54 7.89 9.22 1.87
CA LEU A 54 6.72 8.95 2.71
C LEU A 54 6.39 10.14 3.61
N ALA A 55 7.40 10.78 4.20
CA ALA A 55 7.20 11.98 5.02
C ALA A 55 6.63 13.13 4.18
N GLU A 56 7.20 13.39 3.00
CA GLU A 56 6.69 14.39 2.06
C GLU A 56 5.25 14.08 1.60
N ALA A 57 4.91 12.80 1.42
CA ALA A 57 3.56 12.36 1.08
C ALA A 57 2.58 12.54 2.25
N ALA A 58 3.03 12.32 3.48
CA ALA A 58 2.21 12.52 4.68
C ALA A 58 1.89 14.01 4.96
N GLU A 59 2.78 14.92 4.55
CA GLU A 59 2.55 16.36 4.64
C GLU A 59 1.64 16.89 3.52
N ASN A 60 1.41 16.12 2.46
CA ASN A 60 0.57 16.54 1.34
C ASN A 60 -0.92 16.45 1.68
N ILE A 61 -1.59 17.59 1.74
CA ILE A 61 -3.00 17.70 2.15
C ILE A 61 -4.01 16.97 1.23
N VAL A 62 -3.60 16.57 0.04
CA VAL A 62 -4.45 15.84 -0.93
C VAL A 62 -4.33 14.34 -0.76
N ILE A 63 -3.26 13.86 -0.08
CA ILE A 63 -3.03 12.44 0.17
C ILE A 63 -3.62 12.08 1.53
N VAL A 64 -4.75 11.37 1.54
CA VAL A 64 -5.49 11.04 2.77
C VAL A 64 -4.75 10.02 3.64
N GLU A 65 -4.14 9.00 3.01
CA GLU A 65 -3.40 7.93 3.69
C GLU A 65 -2.08 7.67 2.94
N ALA A 66 -1.01 8.40 3.30
CA ALA A 66 0.29 8.25 2.64
C ALA A 66 0.90 6.85 2.79
N ASN A 67 0.54 6.14 3.86
CA ASN A 67 0.97 4.77 4.15
C ASN A 67 0.08 3.68 3.51
N ALA A 68 -0.97 4.07 2.78
CA ALA A 68 -1.74 3.10 2.00
C ALA A 68 -0.92 2.59 0.81
N MET A 69 -0.93 1.28 0.61
CA MET A 69 -0.20 0.63 -0.48
C MET A 69 -1.02 -0.48 -1.12
N VAL A 70 -0.75 -0.76 -2.37
CA VAL A 70 -1.30 -1.92 -3.09
C VAL A 70 -0.35 -3.08 -2.90
N LEU A 71 -0.79 -4.13 -2.21
CA LEU A 71 -0.10 -5.40 -2.10
C LEU A 71 -0.55 -6.33 -3.23
N SER A 72 0.41 -6.79 -4.03
CA SER A 72 0.20 -7.80 -5.06
C SER A 72 0.83 -9.13 -4.65
N THR A 73 0.05 -10.19 -4.75
CA THR A 73 0.41 -11.60 -4.48
C THR A 73 0.05 -12.45 -5.69
N VAL A 74 0.39 -13.73 -5.67
CA VAL A 74 0.07 -14.66 -6.76
C VAL A 74 -0.88 -15.75 -6.24
N GLU A 75 -1.95 -16.02 -7.00
CA GLU A 75 -2.88 -17.13 -6.79
C GLU A 75 -3.01 -17.88 -8.11
N GLU A 76 -2.70 -19.19 -8.12
CA GLU A 76 -2.79 -20.04 -9.31
C GLU A 76 -2.11 -19.42 -10.56
N ASN A 77 -0.93 -18.83 -10.38
CA ASN A 77 -0.16 -18.09 -11.40
C ASN A 77 -0.79 -16.76 -11.88
N ALA A 78 -1.89 -16.31 -11.29
CA ALA A 78 -2.48 -15.01 -11.56
C ALA A 78 -2.10 -13.98 -10.48
N PRO A 79 -1.74 -12.73 -10.84
CA PRO A 79 -1.52 -11.68 -9.87
C PRO A 79 -2.86 -11.21 -9.28
N VAL A 80 -2.90 -11.07 -7.96
CA VAL A 80 -4.07 -10.57 -7.22
C VAL A 80 -3.65 -9.39 -6.35
N SER A 81 -4.38 -8.27 -6.40
CA SER A 81 -4.02 -7.05 -5.68
C SER A 81 -5.13 -6.58 -4.74
N ARG A 82 -4.73 -5.92 -3.65
CA ARG A 82 -5.60 -5.25 -2.69
C ARG A 82 -4.86 -4.15 -1.95
N SER A 83 -5.60 -3.19 -1.41
CA SER A 83 -5.02 -2.18 -0.53
C SER A 83 -4.74 -2.77 0.86
N VAL A 84 -3.60 -2.40 1.43
CA VAL A 84 -3.19 -2.65 2.81
C VAL A 84 -2.45 -1.41 3.33
N LEU A 85 -2.26 -1.31 4.65
CA LEU A 85 -1.55 -0.19 5.25
C LEU A 85 -0.14 -0.60 5.69
N LEU A 86 0.86 0.16 5.27
CA LEU A 86 2.20 0.09 5.85
C LEU A 86 2.14 0.52 7.32
N LYS A 87 2.78 -0.22 8.20
CA LYS A 87 2.79 0.06 9.64
C LYS A 87 4.18 0.34 10.20
N GLU A 88 5.20 -0.19 9.56
CA GLU A 88 6.57 0.04 9.95
C GLU A 88 7.50 0.01 8.74
N VAL A 89 8.54 0.85 8.77
CA VAL A 89 9.68 0.82 7.86
C VAL A 89 10.94 0.76 8.70
N SER A 90 11.79 -0.21 8.42
CA SER A 90 13.08 -0.37 9.08
C SER A 90 14.16 -0.70 8.06
N GLY A 91 15.43 -0.71 8.45
CA GLY A 91 16.53 -1.17 7.58
C GLY A 91 16.33 -2.61 7.06
N SER A 92 15.43 -3.39 7.65
CA SER A 92 15.07 -4.74 7.23
C SER A 92 13.99 -4.77 6.15
N GLY A 93 13.16 -3.71 6.02
CA GLY A 93 12.08 -3.64 5.03
C GLY A 93 10.79 -3.01 5.53
N PHE A 94 9.67 -3.52 5.04
CA PHE A 94 8.33 -2.93 5.15
C PHE A 94 7.39 -3.88 5.87
N THR A 95 6.76 -3.44 6.96
CA THR A 95 5.87 -4.30 7.77
C THR A 95 4.41 -3.90 7.60
N PHE A 96 3.55 -4.89 7.39
CA PHE A 96 2.10 -4.76 7.45
C PHE A 96 1.48 -5.89 8.26
N PHE A 97 0.27 -5.67 8.79
CA PHE A 97 -0.42 -6.66 9.62
C PHE A 97 -1.74 -7.09 8.98
N THR A 98 -2.09 -8.36 9.18
CA THR A 98 -3.29 -8.96 8.58
C THR A 98 -3.74 -10.20 9.36
N ASN A 99 -4.89 -10.75 8.95
CA ASN A 99 -5.32 -12.08 9.36
C ASN A 99 -4.54 -13.14 8.56
N TYR A 100 -3.87 -14.07 9.22
CA TYR A 100 -3.07 -15.15 8.61
C TYR A 100 -3.89 -16.20 7.87
N GLU A 101 -5.21 -16.22 8.09
CA GLU A 101 -6.15 -17.09 7.37
C GLU A 101 -6.82 -16.39 6.19
N SER A 102 -6.46 -15.11 5.93
CA SER A 102 -6.99 -14.38 4.77
C SER A 102 -6.45 -14.91 3.44
N ALA A 103 -7.13 -14.60 2.33
CA ALA A 103 -6.70 -15.00 0.99
C ALA A 103 -5.24 -14.57 0.71
N LYS A 104 -4.89 -13.31 1.05
CA LYS A 104 -3.51 -12.81 0.84
C LYS A 104 -2.48 -13.61 1.64
N ALA A 105 -2.80 -13.99 2.86
CA ALA A 105 -1.86 -14.74 3.70
C ALA A 105 -1.69 -16.20 3.21
N ARG A 106 -2.75 -16.84 2.72
CA ARG A 106 -2.64 -18.15 2.05
C ARG A 106 -1.81 -18.06 0.77
N GLN A 107 -2.00 -17.00 -0.03
CA GLN A 107 -1.20 -16.76 -1.24
C GLN A 107 0.29 -16.56 -0.91
N ILE A 108 0.61 -15.76 0.11
CA ILE A 108 1.99 -15.54 0.59
C ILE A 108 2.60 -16.85 1.12
N ALA A 109 1.83 -17.70 1.80
CA ALA A 109 2.33 -18.98 2.29
C ALA A 109 2.74 -19.94 1.16
N VAL A 110 2.08 -19.86 0.00
CA VAL A 110 2.41 -20.63 -1.21
C VAL A 110 3.53 -19.97 -2.01
N ASN A 111 3.46 -18.65 -2.18
CA ASN A 111 4.48 -17.88 -2.90
C ASN A 111 4.78 -16.58 -2.14
N PRO A 112 5.91 -16.49 -1.41
CA PRO A 112 6.25 -15.33 -0.62
C PRO A 112 6.78 -14.14 -1.44
N GLN A 113 6.95 -14.29 -2.77
CA GLN A 113 7.32 -13.20 -3.67
C GLN A 113 6.15 -12.26 -3.86
N ILE A 114 6.31 -11.01 -3.45
CA ILE A 114 5.26 -10.01 -3.50
C ILE A 114 5.74 -8.67 -4.05
N SER A 115 4.79 -7.82 -4.41
CA SER A 115 5.06 -6.42 -4.73
C SER A 115 4.18 -5.50 -3.88
N LEU A 116 4.77 -4.39 -3.44
CA LEU A 116 4.08 -3.27 -2.82
C LEU A 116 4.17 -2.07 -3.76
N LEU A 117 3.07 -1.33 -3.92
CA LEU A 117 3.02 -0.11 -4.71
C LEU A 117 2.43 1.02 -3.87
N PHE A 118 3.15 2.13 -3.78
CA PHE A 118 2.72 3.37 -3.15
C PHE A 118 2.41 4.40 -4.24
N PRO A 119 1.13 4.61 -4.61
CA PRO A 119 0.75 5.47 -5.72
C PRO A 119 0.43 6.89 -5.23
N TRP A 120 1.41 7.73 -5.01
CA TRP A 120 1.23 9.13 -4.60
C TRP A 120 0.94 10.04 -5.81
N TYR A 121 -0.18 9.77 -6.48
CA TYR A 121 -0.59 10.48 -7.70
C TYR A 121 -0.64 12.02 -7.59
N PRO A 122 -1.08 12.62 -6.44
CA PRO A 122 -1.06 14.08 -6.31
C PRO A 122 0.35 14.68 -6.41
N MET A 123 1.38 13.91 -6.07
CA MET A 123 2.79 14.31 -6.16
C MET A 123 3.45 13.85 -7.48
N GLU A 124 2.69 13.22 -8.37
CA GLU A 124 3.23 12.63 -9.60
C GLU A 124 4.34 11.62 -9.32
N ARG A 125 4.24 10.91 -8.17
CA ARG A 125 5.23 9.94 -7.68
C ARG A 125 4.62 8.57 -7.46
N GLN A 126 5.48 7.56 -7.62
CA GLN A 126 5.17 6.18 -7.29
C GLN A 126 6.42 5.52 -6.75
N VAL A 127 6.27 4.69 -5.72
CA VAL A 127 7.33 3.76 -5.29
C VAL A 127 6.82 2.34 -5.42
N MET A 128 7.60 1.50 -6.11
CA MET A 128 7.34 0.07 -6.24
C MET A 128 8.43 -0.72 -5.52
N VAL A 129 8.02 -1.63 -4.64
CA VAL A 129 8.90 -2.53 -3.91
C VAL A 129 8.61 -3.96 -4.35
N ARG A 130 9.62 -4.73 -4.73
CA ARG A 130 9.53 -6.20 -4.85
C ARG A 130 10.38 -6.82 -3.77
N GLY A 131 9.86 -7.87 -3.16
CA GLY A 131 10.57 -8.54 -2.08
C GLY A 131 9.93 -9.84 -1.66
N VAL A 132 10.47 -10.42 -0.60
CA VAL A 132 10.01 -11.66 0.02
C VAL A 132 9.32 -11.32 1.33
N ALA A 133 8.10 -11.82 1.51
CA ALA A 133 7.34 -11.67 2.75
C ALA A 133 7.64 -12.80 3.71
N GLU A 134 7.93 -12.49 4.96
CA GLU A 134 8.09 -13.43 6.07
C GLU A 134 7.26 -12.97 7.27
N LYS A 135 6.75 -13.92 8.07
CA LYS A 135 6.02 -13.56 9.28
C LYS A 135 6.96 -12.91 10.28
N VAL A 136 6.50 -11.83 10.91
CA VAL A 136 7.19 -11.26 12.08
C VAL A 136 7.00 -12.16 13.32
N SER A 137 7.72 -11.87 14.41
CA SER A 137 7.57 -12.63 15.65
C SER A 137 6.17 -12.47 16.25
N GLN A 138 5.78 -13.40 17.12
CA GLN A 138 4.53 -13.28 17.88
C GLN A 138 4.58 -12.07 18.83
N SER A 139 5.74 -11.75 19.40
CA SER A 139 5.92 -10.56 20.23
C SER A 139 5.63 -9.30 19.44
N ASP A 140 6.27 -9.09 18.27
CA ASP A 140 6.06 -7.91 17.44
C ASP A 140 4.59 -7.79 16.98
N SER A 141 3.95 -8.95 16.69
CA SER A 141 2.54 -8.99 16.36
C SER A 141 1.66 -8.55 17.52
N HIS A 142 1.99 -9.03 18.74
CA HIS A 142 1.27 -8.65 19.97
C HIS A 142 1.45 -7.17 20.28
N ASP A 143 2.69 -6.65 20.26
CA ASP A 143 3.01 -5.28 20.60
C ASP A 143 2.26 -4.29 19.68
N TYR A 144 2.20 -4.60 18.38
CA TYR A 144 1.37 -3.80 17.49
C TYR A 144 -0.13 -4.03 17.68
N PHE A 145 -0.59 -5.26 17.97
CA PHE A 145 -2.01 -5.54 18.20
C PHE A 145 -2.59 -4.71 19.34
N VAL A 146 -1.91 -4.66 20.48
CA VAL A 146 -2.38 -3.93 21.68
C VAL A 146 -2.37 -2.42 21.49
N SER A 147 -1.55 -1.89 20.57
CA SER A 147 -1.53 -0.47 20.22
C SER A 147 -2.72 -0.02 19.37
N ARG A 148 -3.50 -0.96 18.82
CA ARG A 148 -4.63 -0.66 17.94
C ARG A 148 -5.84 -0.16 18.75
N PRO A 149 -6.69 0.72 18.17
CA PRO A 149 -7.97 1.08 18.79
C PRO A 149 -8.79 -0.18 19.15
N TRP A 150 -9.46 -0.17 20.29
CA TRP A 150 -10.26 -1.30 20.78
C TRP A 150 -11.19 -1.90 19.71
N GLY A 151 -11.97 -1.05 19.01
CA GLY A 151 -12.87 -1.54 17.95
C GLY A 151 -12.16 -2.28 16.82
N SER A 152 -10.87 -1.94 16.54
CA SER A 152 -10.05 -2.67 15.56
C SER A 152 -9.53 -4.00 16.11
N GLN A 153 -9.29 -4.08 17.42
CA GLN A 153 -8.92 -5.33 18.09
C GLN A 153 -10.10 -6.31 18.07
N ILE A 154 -11.31 -5.83 18.43
CA ILE A 154 -12.56 -6.62 18.36
C ILE A 154 -12.87 -7.06 16.92
N GLY A 155 -12.71 -6.16 15.95
CA GLY A 155 -12.88 -6.50 14.54
C GLY A 155 -11.96 -7.63 14.05
N ALA A 156 -10.74 -7.75 14.59
CA ALA A 156 -9.83 -8.84 14.25
C ALA A 156 -10.32 -10.21 14.77
N TRP A 157 -10.99 -10.26 15.91
CA TRP A 157 -11.66 -11.45 16.43
C TRP A 157 -12.95 -11.78 15.66
N ALA A 158 -13.74 -10.79 15.32
CA ALA A 158 -15.03 -10.98 14.69
C ALA A 158 -14.92 -11.43 13.24
N SER A 159 -13.88 -10.99 12.50
CA SER A 159 -13.78 -11.20 11.06
C SER A 159 -13.01 -12.47 10.68
N SER A 160 -13.67 -13.42 10.02
CA SER A 160 -13.02 -14.51 9.28
C SER A 160 -12.63 -13.98 7.89
N GLN A 161 -11.57 -13.15 7.82
CA GLN A 161 -11.20 -12.36 6.65
C GLN A 161 -11.09 -13.20 5.37
N SER A 162 -11.73 -12.73 4.30
CA SER A 162 -11.76 -13.36 2.95
C SER A 162 -12.57 -14.67 2.87
N GLN A 163 -13.30 -15.04 3.89
CA GLN A 163 -14.24 -16.16 3.83
C GLN A 163 -15.63 -15.65 3.44
N ASN A 164 -16.47 -16.57 2.94
CA ASN A 164 -17.87 -16.25 2.64
C ASN A 164 -18.62 -15.83 3.90
N LEU A 165 -19.37 -14.76 3.80
CA LEU A 165 -20.23 -14.24 4.84
C LEU A 165 -21.68 -14.29 4.35
N THR A 166 -22.56 -14.92 5.11
CA THR A 166 -23.95 -15.14 4.71
C THR A 166 -24.76 -13.84 4.73
N SER A 167 -24.48 -12.94 5.68
CA SER A 167 -25.09 -11.61 5.73
C SER A 167 -24.27 -10.66 6.60
N ARG A 168 -24.57 -9.37 6.53
CA ARG A 168 -23.95 -8.33 7.35
C ARG A 168 -24.25 -8.51 8.83
N GLU A 169 -25.47 -8.93 9.15
CA GLU A 169 -25.97 -9.15 10.51
C GLU A 169 -25.11 -10.20 11.25
N VAL A 170 -24.72 -11.28 10.58
CA VAL A 170 -23.85 -12.31 11.17
C VAL A 170 -22.50 -11.72 11.60
N LEU A 171 -21.94 -10.79 10.84
CA LEU A 171 -20.69 -10.10 11.23
C LEU A 171 -20.93 -9.18 12.44
N GLU A 172 -22.05 -8.48 12.47
CA GLU A 172 -22.42 -7.57 13.57
C GLU A 172 -22.71 -8.34 14.87
N GLU A 173 -23.35 -9.50 14.78
CA GLU A 173 -23.54 -10.43 15.91
C GLU A 173 -22.20 -10.93 16.46
N ARG A 174 -21.28 -11.33 15.58
CA ARG A 174 -19.93 -11.75 15.98
C ARG A 174 -19.15 -10.60 16.63
N TYR A 175 -19.23 -9.40 16.04
CA TYR A 175 -18.61 -8.22 16.63
C TYR A 175 -19.16 -7.94 18.03
N SER A 176 -20.48 -7.96 18.20
CA SER A 176 -21.16 -7.74 19.48
C SER A 176 -20.79 -8.81 20.51
N HIS A 177 -20.66 -10.08 20.08
CA HIS A 177 -20.20 -11.17 20.94
C HIS A 177 -18.80 -10.89 21.51
N PHE A 178 -17.82 -10.55 20.67
CA PHE A 178 -16.46 -10.28 21.13
C PHE A 178 -16.33 -8.94 21.88
N ALA A 179 -17.15 -7.95 21.55
CA ALA A 179 -17.22 -6.70 22.29
C ALA A 179 -17.75 -6.91 23.74
N ASN A 180 -18.68 -7.83 23.91
CA ASN A 180 -19.17 -8.22 25.26
C ASN A 180 -18.15 -9.09 26.02
N LEU A 181 -17.42 -9.96 25.29
CA LEU A 181 -16.39 -10.81 25.91
C LEU A 181 -15.18 -10.02 26.36
N TYR A 182 -14.80 -8.99 25.61
CA TYR A 182 -13.68 -8.08 25.86
C TYR A 182 -14.18 -6.64 25.86
N PRO A 183 -14.81 -6.16 26.95
CA PRO A 183 -15.34 -4.80 27.01
C PRO A 183 -14.26 -3.73 26.77
N GLU A 184 -14.68 -2.54 26.35
CA GLU A 184 -13.78 -1.42 26.17
C GLU A 184 -13.04 -1.09 27.49
N GLY A 185 -11.72 -0.92 27.42
CA GLY A 185 -10.85 -0.74 28.58
C GLY A 185 -10.32 -2.05 29.19
N SER A 186 -10.75 -3.23 28.70
CA SER A 186 -10.14 -4.50 29.07
C SER A 186 -8.97 -4.91 28.16
N ASP A 187 -8.14 -5.84 28.62
CA ASP A 187 -7.08 -6.42 27.80
C ASP A 187 -7.71 -7.39 26.77
N VAL A 188 -7.60 -7.04 25.49
CA VAL A 188 -8.02 -7.88 24.36
C VAL A 188 -6.85 -8.77 23.94
N PRO A 189 -6.91 -10.10 24.07
CA PRO A 189 -5.81 -10.96 23.63
C PRO A 189 -5.63 -10.92 22.10
N THR A 190 -4.40 -11.05 21.65
CA THR A 190 -4.11 -11.15 20.21
C THR A 190 -4.66 -12.47 19.66
N PRO A 191 -5.50 -12.43 18.60
CA PRO A 191 -5.99 -13.66 17.99
C PRO A 191 -4.83 -14.49 17.41
N PRO A 192 -4.84 -15.83 17.54
CA PRO A 192 -3.76 -16.69 17.04
C PRO A 192 -3.60 -16.64 15.51
N HIS A 193 -4.65 -16.26 14.82
CA HIS A 193 -4.70 -16.09 13.36
C HIS A 193 -4.37 -14.67 12.89
N TRP A 194 -3.83 -13.79 13.76
CA TRP A 194 -3.52 -12.40 13.41
C TRP A 194 -2.06 -12.07 13.66
N GLY A 195 -1.44 -11.31 12.74
CA GLY A 195 -0.06 -10.87 12.90
C GLY A 195 0.50 -10.16 11.69
N GLY A 196 1.80 -9.92 11.71
CA GLY A 196 2.52 -9.13 10.73
C GLY A 196 3.30 -9.94 9.71
N TYR A 197 3.56 -9.30 8.57
CA TYR A 197 4.54 -9.70 7.57
C TYR A 197 5.58 -8.60 7.40
N LEU A 198 6.85 -8.97 7.50
CA LEU A 198 7.98 -8.15 7.05
C LEU A 198 8.29 -8.50 5.60
N VAL A 199 8.32 -7.52 4.74
CA VAL A 199 8.71 -7.63 3.34
C VAL A 199 10.16 -7.20 3.20
N ARG A 200 11.07 -8.15 2.97
CA ARG A 200 12.48 -7.88 2.70
C ARG A 200 12.66 -7.50 1.23
N PRO A 201 13.01 -6.24 0.94
CA PRO A 201 13.06 -5.79 -0.43
C PRO A 201 14.29 -6.33 -1.17
N THR A 202 14.07 -6.73 -2.42
CA THR A 202 15.12 -7.09 -3.39
C THR A 202 15.26 -6.02 -4.48
N VAL A 203 14.19 -5.27 -4.72
CA VAL A 203 14.15 -4.14 -5.67
C VAL A 203 13.26 -3.06 -5.10
N ILE A 204 13.71 -1.81 -5.18
CA ILE A 204 12.90 -0.61 -4.91
C ILE A 204 13.06 0.34 -6.10
N GLU A 205 11.94 0.70 -6.73
CA GLU A 205 11.91 1.63 -7.86
C GLU A 205 11.16 2.90 -7.50
N PHE A 206 11.80 4.04 -7.71
CA PHE A 206 11.25 5.38 -7.57
C PHE A 206 10.90 5.90 -8.96
N TRP A 207 9.64 6.27 -9.14
CA TRP A 207 9.12 6.83 -10.37
C TRP A 207 8.63 8.27 -10.12
N GLN A 208 9.06 9.19 -10.99
CA GLN A 208 8.63 10.59 -10.99
C GLN A 208 8.03 10.94 -12.35
N GLY A 209 6.79 11.46 -12.31
CA GLY A 209 6.10 11.92 -13.52
C GLY A 209 6.80 13.13 -14.13
N ARG A 210 6.94 13.12 -15.47
CA ARG A 210 7.48 14.26 -16.24
C ARG A 210 6.66 14.47 -17.51
N TYR A 211 6.74 15.70 -18.04
CA TYR A 211 6.11 16.07 -19.29
C TYR A 211 6.49 15.12 -20.44
N SER A 212 5.67 15.10 -21.48
CA SER A 212 5.89 14.27 -22.67
C SER A 212 6.05 12.76 -22.39
N ARG A 213 5.66 12.30 -21.20
CA ARG A 213 5.80 10.91 -20.71
C ARG A 213 7.26 10.43 -20.59
N LEU A 214 8.23 11.36 -20.57
CA LEU A 214 9.65 11.06 -20.35
C LEU A 214 9.96 10.98 -18.84
N HIS A 215 9.26 10.07 -18.16
CA HIS A 215 9.29 9.91 -16.71
C HIS A 215 10.66 9.44 -16.22
N ASP A 216 11.07 9.91 -15.05
CA ASP A 216 12.27 9.40 -14.40
C ASP A 216 11.96 8.14 -13.62
N ARG A 217 12.79 7.13 -13.82
CA ARG A 217 12.69 5.83 -13.14
C ARG A 217 14.06 5.45 -12.61
N LEU A 218 14.23 5.54 -11.29
CA LEU A 218 15.46 5.17 -10.60
C LEU A 218 15.19 3.90 -9.76
N ARG A 219 15.98 2.86 -10.03
CA ARG A 219 15.80 1.54 -9.43
C ARG A 219 17.02 1.15 -8.63
N TYR A 220 16.79 0.80 -7.37
CA TYR A 220 17.76 0.10 -6.55
C TYR A 220 17.52 -1.41 -6.66
N THR A 221 18.60 -2.14 -6.90
CA THR A 221 18.60 -3.60 -6.90
C THR A 221 19.53 -4.09 -5.81
N ARG A 222 19.05 -5.03 -4.99
CA ARG A 222 19.85 -5.63 -3.91
C ARG A 222 20.97 -6.46 -4.48
N THR A 223 22.18 -6.29 -3.95
CA THR A 223 23.38 -7.06 -4.27
C THR A 223 23.98 -7.63 -2.99
N GLU A 224 25.01 -8.46 -3.08
CA GLU A 224 25.75 -8.98 -1.93
C GLU A 224 26.40 -7.86 -1.10
N SER A 225 26.84 -6.79 -1.75
CA SER A 225 27.52 -5.65 -1.11
C SER A 225 26.61 -4.48 -0.72
N GLY A 226 25.29 -4.59 -0.93
CA GLY A 226 24.33 -3.52 -0.61
C GLY A 226 23.34 -3.25 -1.73
N TRP A 227 23.21 -2.00 -2.17
CA TRP A 227 22.28 -1.56 -3.19
C TRP A 227 22.99 -0.99 -4.42
N GLN A 228 22.55 -1.38 -5.59
CA GLN A 228 22.99 -0.79 -6.85
C GLN A 228 21.87 0.07 -7.42
N LEU A 229 22.16 1.36 -7.65
CA LEU A 229 21.24 2.30 -8.29
C LEU A 229 21.44 2.27 -9.81
N GLY A 230 20.35 2.31 -10.56
CA GLY A 230 20.36 2.43 -12.02
C GLY A 230 19.13 3.17 -12.52
N ARG A 231 19.23 3.79 -13.69
CA ARG A 231 18.14 4.48 -14.38
C ARG A 231 17.51 3.52 -15.40
N LEU A 232 16.20 3.60 -15.53
CA LEU A 232 15.43 2.89 -16.56
C LEU A 232 14.82 3.86 -17.55
N HIS A 233 14.60 3.38 -18.77
CA HIS A 233 13.75 4.09 -19.72
C HIS A 233 12.31 4.17 -19.17
N PRO A 234 11.58 5.26 -19.48
CA PRO A 234 10.19 5.45 -19.09
C PRO A 234 9.25 4.44 -19.73
#